data_14e424e2a0d3f82cd2a697d7574cf719
#
_entry.id   14e424e2a0d3f82cd2a697d7574cf719
#
_cell.length_a   1.000
_cell.length_b   1.000
_cell.length_c   1.000
_cell.angle_alpha   90.00
_cell.angle_beta   90.00
_cell.angle_gamma   90.00
#
_symmetry.space_group_name_H-M   'P 1'
#
loop_
_entity.id
_entity.type
_entity.pdbx_description
1 polymer ?
#
loop_
_entity_poly.entity_id
_entity_poly.type
_entity_poly.pdbx_seq_one_letter_code
_entity_poly.pdbx_strand_id
1 'polypeptide(L)'
;MSRVSVNSDTYPFERIQTGFNRLKGSEDIPLKVLTYLMDLPSAGYEPKDDNSRARVRLMKYLWYDGARPLENPLPTAKEKLSLLFDGDHPVLNTEAEKAAHPKGYRIYPQRVWGQSDTEAGVTLKLYMGRSIARDNFHTALGLQFEILVNVNLENTTRTDAYSRAYDIEQCIIEALHGVNMTGIGVVDFSRLSHADNGSTSIFDYGTHCGRKLHMSVEWCDSEGCTVTE
;
A
#
# COMPACT_ATOMS: atom_id res chain seq x y z
N MET A 1 -17.42 27.49 20.69
CA MET A 1 -17.51 27.51 19.22
C MET A 1 -16.78 28.75 18.73
N SER A 2 -15.67 28.59 18.05
CA SER A 2 -14.91 29.68 17.45
C SER A 2 -15.51 30.01 16.10
N ARG A 3 -16.00 31.26 15.93
CA ARG A 3 -16.47 31.77 14.64
C ARG A 3 -15.27 32.31 13.88
N VAL A 4 -14.99 31.78 12.72
CA VAL A 4 -13.99 32.34 11.81
C VAL A 4 -14.73 33.15 10.77
N SER A 5 -14.56 34.46 10.83
CA SER A 5 -15.02 35.37 9.79
C SER A 5 -14.16 35.16 8.55
N VAL A 6 -14.74 34.66 7.50
CA VAL A 6 -14.12 34.66 6.18
C VAL A 6 -14.42 36.00 5.56
N ASN A 7 -13.38 36.75 5.20
CA ASN A 7 -13.33 38.09 4.64
C ASN A 7 -14.69 38.63 4.16
N SER A 8 -15.32 39.48 4.98
CA SER A 8 -16.70 39.93 4.83
C SER A 8 -16.99 40.62 3.49
N ASP A 9 -15.96 41.09 2.81
CA ASP A 9 -16.10 41.81 1.53
C ASP A 9 -16.23 40.85 0.33
N THR A 10 -15.87 39.58 0.51
CA THR A 10 -15.89 38.58 -0.57
C THR A 10 -16.93 37.48 -0.32
N TYR A 11 -17.26 37.20 0.95
CA TYR A 11 -18.18 36.12 1.31
C TYR A 11 -19.12 36.58 2.44
N PRO A 12 -20.38 36.81 2.17
CA PRO A 12 -21.34 37.34 3.13
C PRO A 12 -21.89 36.28 4.12
N PHE A 13 -21.11 35.24 4.42
CA PHE A 13 -21.52 34.18 5.35
C PHE A 13 -20.40 33.81 6.32
N GLU A 14 -20.79 33.57 7.55
CA GLU A 14 -19.89 33.10 8.59
C GLU A 14 -19.75 31.57 8.52
N ARG A 15 -18.54 31.08 8.50
CA ARG A 15 -18.26 29.66 8.67
C ARG A 15 -18.15 29.35 10.16
N ILE A 16 -19.04 28.50 10.66
CA ILE A 16 -18.89 27.93 11.99
C ILE A 16 -17.81 26.86 11.88
N GLN A 17 -16.65 27.13 12.47
CA GLN A 17 -15.60 26.15 12.59
C GLN A 17 -15.95 25.22 13.77
N THR A 18 -16.72 24.18 13.48
CA THR A 18 -16.70 22.97 14.32
C THR A 18 -15.44 22.21 13.95
N GLY A 19 -14.81 21.53 14.90
CA GLY A 19 -13.75 20.59 14.56
C GLY A 19 -14.20 19.74 13.36
N PHE A 20 -13.47 19.76 12.30
CA PHE A 20 -13.76 18.93 11.13
C PHE A 20 -12.52 18.13 10.78
N ASN A 21 -12.77 16.95 10.28
CA ASN A 21 -11.73 16.04 9.87
C ASN A 21 -10.93 16.65 8.72
N ARG A 22 -9.63 16.80 8.95
CA ARG A 22 -8.69 17.21 7.94
C ARG A 22 -7.96 15.97 7.42
N LEU A 23 -7.89 15.83 6.12
CA LEU A 23 -7.09 14.76 5.49
C LEU A 23 -5.60 15.11 5.45
N LYS A 24 -5.19 16.25 5.98
CA LYS A 24 -3.79 16.68 6.07
C LYS A 24 -2.98 15.66 6.89
N GLY A 25 -1.87 15.20 6.33
CA GLY A 25 -1.01 14.19 6.94
C GLY A 25 -1.43 12.75 6.63
N SER A 26 -2.53 12.55 5.88
CA SER A 26 -2.90 11.21 5.39
C SER A 26 -2.18 10.83 4.10
N GLU A 27 -1.58 11.79 3.40
CA GLU A 27 -0.91 11.61 2.11
C GLU A 27 0.29 10.69 2.16
N ASP A 28 0.93 10.56 3.31
CA ASP A 28 2.09 9.68 3.52
C ASP A 28 1.72 8.28 4.05
N ILE A 29 0.44 8.02 4.32
CA ILE A 29 -0.04 6.72 4.80
C ILE A 29 0.35 5.58 3.85
N PRO A 30 0.22 5.68 2.53
CA PRO A 30 0.66 4.63 1.63
C PRO A 30 2.14 4.27 1.80
N LEU A 31 3.01 5.27 1.91
CA LEU A 31 4.44 5.03 2.15
C LEU A 31 4.70 4.36 3.51
N LYS A 32 4.03 4.81 4.57
CA LYS A 32 4.15 4.20 5.91
C LYS A 32 3.71 2.73 5.91
N VAL A 33 2.58 2.42 5.26
CA VAL A 33 2.08 1.05 5.16
C VAL A 33 3.05 0.17 4.37
N LEU A 34 3.57 0.65 3.24
CA LEU A 34 4.56 -0.10 2.46
C LEU A 34 5.87 -0.29 3.23
N THR A 35 6.33 0.75 3.93
CA THR A 35 7.50 0.65 4.80
C THR A 35 7.31 -0.43 5.87
N TYR A 36 6.14 -0.46 6.52
CA TYR A 36 5.81 -1.52 7.48
C TYR A 36 5.88 -2.92 6.85
N LEU A 37 5.32 -3.10 5.64
CA LEU A 37 5.37 -4.38 4.94
C LEU A 37 6.81 -4.83 4.62
N MET A 38 7.71 -3.87 4.34
CA MET A 38 9.12 -4.14 4.01
C MET A 38 10.03 -4.24 5.23
N ASP A 39 9.64 -3.66 6.37
CA ASP A 39 10.47 -3.59 7.59
C ASP A 39 10.55 -4.97 8.27
N LEU A 40 11.44 -5.78 7.75
CA LEU A 40 11.77 -7.11 8.23
C LEU A 40 13.28 -7.20 8.46
N PRO A 41 13.71 -7.87 9.52
CA PRO A 41 15.13 -8.18 9.70
C PRO A 41 15.73 -8.88 8.47
N SER A 42 17.04 -8.80 8.36
CA SER A 42 17.79 -9.36 7.23
C SER A 42 17.82 -10.88 7.18
N ALA A 43 18.58 -11.45 6.23
CA ALA A 43 18.74 -12.88 6.01
C ALA A 43 18.96 -13.70 7.30
N GLY A 44 18.26 -14.81 7.43
CA GLY A 44 18.26 -15.64 8.64
C GLY A 44 17.12 -15.33 9.63
N TYR A 45 16.26 -14.37 9.30
CA TYR A 45 15.07 -14.09 10.11
C TYR A 45 14.06 -15.23 10.02
N GLU A 46 13.71 -15.79 11.17
CA GLU A 46 12.63 -16.75 11.30
C GLU A 46 11.37 -16.04 11.80
N PRO A 47 10.30 -16.00 10.99
CA PRO A 47 9.06 -15.35 11.38
C PRO A 47 8.39 -16.11 12.54
N LYS A 48 7.96 -15.36 13.57
CA LYS A 48 7.39 -15.92 14.80
C LYS A 48 5.86 -16.04 14.77
N ASP A 49 5.20 -15.24 13.96
CA ASP A 49 3.75 -15.13 13.86
C ASP A 49 3.29 -15.12 12.40
N ASP A 50 1.99 -15.20 12.19
CA ASP A 50 1.41 -15.25 10.84
C ASP A 50 1.61 -13.94 10.08
N ASN A 51 1.56 -12.81 10.76
CA ASN A 51 1.83 -11.49 10.16
C ASN A 51 3.25 -11.42 9.59
N SER A 52 4.26 -11.79 10.39
CA SER A 52 5.65 -11.78 9.92
C SER A 52 5.91 -12.83 8.84
N ARG A 53 5.24 -14.00 8.88
CA ARG A 53 5.29 -14.99 7.79
C ARG A 53 4.73 -14.43 6.49
N ALA A 54 3.58 -13.76 6.56
CA ALA A 54 2.95 -13.14 5.41
C ALA A 54 3.84 -12.06 4.78
N ARG A 55 4.48 -11.21 5.58
CA ARG A 55 5.42 -10.19 5.13
C ARG A 55 6.68 -10.79 4.48
N VAL A 56 7.22 -11.87 5.05
CA VAL A 56 8.36 -12.62 4.45
C VAL A 56 7.99 -13.18 3.08
N ARG A 57 6.81 -13.83 2.97
CA ARG A 57 6.31 -14.36 1.69
C ARG A 57 6.13 -13.24 0.65
N LEU A 58 5.51 -12.14 1.05
CA LEU A 58 5.31 -10.97 0.20
C LEU A 58 6.62 -10.45 -0.38
N MET A 59 7.65 -10.25 0.46
CA MET A 59 8.96 -9.77 0.00
C MET A 59 9.65 -10.74 -0.94
N LYS A 60 9.51 -12.04 -0.74
CA LYS A 60 10.04 -13.05 -1.66
C LYS A 60 9.31 -13.04 -3.00
N TYR A 61 7.99 -12.89 -3.02
CA TYR A 61 7.23 -12.75 -4.26
C TYR A 61 7.60 -11.49 -5.06
N LEU A 62 7.86 -10.39 -4.36
CA LEU A 62 8.25 -9.14 -5.01
C LEU A 62 9.70 -9.16 -5.54
N TRP A 63 10.60 -9.92 -4.93
CA TRP A 63 12.00 -9.95 -5.31
C TRP A 63 12.33 -11.01 -6.35
N TYR A 64 11.78 -12.22 -6.25
CA TYR A 64 12.16 -13.36 -7.08
C TYR A 64 11.19 -13.60 -8.23
N ASP A 65 11.74 -13.65 -9.45
CA ASP A 65 11.00 -13.88 -10.69
C ASP A 65 10.89 -15.37 -11.09
N GLY A 66 11.46 -16.26 -10.31
CA GLY A 66 11.45 -17.71 -10.59
C GLY A 66 10.13 -18.39 -10.23
N ALA A 67 10.01 -19.67 -10.62
CA ALA A 67 8.86 -20.51 -10.35
C ALA A 67 8.62 -20.79 -8.84
N ARG A 68 9.70 -20.75 -8.04
CA ARG A 68 9.66 -21.09 -6.60
C ARG A 68 10.24 -19.97 -5.74
N PRO A 69 9.60 -18.79 -5.69
CA PRO A 69 10.14 -17.65 -4.97
C PRO A 69 10.27 -17.90 -3.46
N LEU A 70 9.41 -18.72 -2.89
CA LEU A 70 9.37 -18.98 -1.44
C LEU A 70 10.51 -19.86 -0.94
N GLU A 71 11.16 -20.67 -1.80
CA GLU A 71 12.30 -21.48 -1.44
C GLU A 71 13.61 -20.68 -1.28
N ASN A 72 13.61 -19.45 -1.78
CA ASN A 72 14.78 -18.57 -1.72
C ASN A 72 14.89 -17.85 -0.36
N PRO A 73 16.08 -17.35 0.01
CA PRO A 73 16.28 -16.58 1.23
C PRO A 73 15.50 -15.27 1.19
N LEU A 74 15.25 -14.67 2.37
CA LEU A 74 14.67 -13.34 2.44
C LEU A 74 15.64 -12.31 1.84
N PRO A 75 15.17 -11.39 0.98
CA PRO A 75 16.00 -10.31 0.46
C PRO A 75 16.59 -9.45 1.57
N THR A 76 17.80 -8.95 1.39
CA THR A 76 18.46 -8.03 2.30
C THR A 76 17.70 -6.69 2.40
N ALA A 77 17.97 -5.90 3.44
CA ALA A 77 17.35 -4.59 3.59
C ALA A 77 17.63 -3.68 2.38
N LYS A 78 18.87 -3.72 1.83
CA LYS A 78 19.23 -2.95 0.63
C LYS A 78 18.44 -3.40 -0.60
N GLU A 79 18.31 -4.71 -0.81
CA GLU A 79 17.54 -5.27 -1.92
C GLU A 79 16.06 -4.90 -1.83
N LYS A 80 15.46 -4.98 -0.64
CA LYS A 80 14.07 -4.56 -0.43
C LYS A 80 13.87 -3.08 -0.72
N LEU A 81 14.74 -2.22 -0.21
CA LEU A 81 14.69 -0.78 -0.48
C LEU A 81 14.87 -0.44 -1.95
N SER A 82 15.68 -1.21 -2.69
CA SER A 82 15.86 -1.00 -4.13
C SER A 82 14.60 -1.29 -4.96
N LEU A 83 13.57 -1.94 -4.38
CA LEU A 83 12.29 -2.14 -5.06
C LEU A 83 11.35 -0.94 -4.94
N LEU A 84 11.57 -0.07 -3.93
CA LEU A 84 10.70 1.06 -3.65
C LEU A 84 10.99 2.22 -4.61
N PHE A 85 9.92 2.73 -5.23
CA PHE A 85 9.99 3.93 -6.05
C PHE A 85 10.31 5.16 -5.19
N ASP A 86 11.32 5.91 -5.57
CA ASP A 86 11.86 7.05 -4.83
C ASP A 86 11.15 8.38 -5.08
N GLY A 87 10.24 8.40 -6.06
CA GLY A 87 9.43 9.59 -6.37
C GLY A 87 9.95 10.43 -7.55
N ASP A 88 11.15 10.12 -8.07
CA ASP A 88 11.73 10.92 -9.16
C ASP A 88 11.27 10.46 -10.54
N HIS A 89 11.79 9.37 -11.04
CA HIS A 89 11.49 8.90 -12.39
C HIS A 89 11.00 7.46 -12.36
N PRO A 90 9.79 7.16 -12.88
CA PRO A 90 9.24 5.81 -12.86
C PRO A 90 9.98 4.84 -13.79
N VAL A 91 10.89 5.33 -14.62
CA VAL A 91 11.71 4.55 -15.55
C VAL A 91 13.18 4.83 -15.27
N LEU A 92 13.97 3.76 -15.11
CA LEU A 92 15.42 3.83 -14.89
C LEU A 92 16.15 4.11 -16.21
N ASN A 93 16.71 5.29 -16.35
CA ASN A 93 17.30 5.75 -17.61
C ASN A 93 18.82 5.57 -17.67
N THR A 94 19.49 5.65 -16.52
CA THR A 94 20.96 5.57 -16.44
C THR A 94 21.45 4.22 -15.95
N GLU A 95 22.66 3.85 -16.32
CA GLU A 95 23.29 2.60 -15.84
C GLU A 95 23.51 2.64 -14.30
N ALA A 96 23.71 3.82 -13.73
CA ALA A 96 23.83 3.99 -12.28
C ALA A 96 22.50 3.69 -11.56
N GLU A 97 21.38 4.21 -12.09
CA GLU A 97 20.03 3.92 -11.59
C GLU A 97 19.71 2.41 -11.72
N LYS A 98 19.98 1.81 -12.87
CA LYS A 98 19.79 0.36 -13.06
C LYS A 98 20.64 -0.47 -12.11
N ALA A 99 21.87 -0.05 -11.83
CA ALA A 99 22.73 -0.73 -10.85
C ALA A 99 22.23 -0.58 -9.40
N ALA A 100 21.60 0.56 -9.07
CA ALA A 100 20.98 0.78 -7.76
C ALA A 100 19.68 -0.02 -7.61
N HIS A 101 18.94 -0.21 -8.70
CA HIS A 101 17.65 -0.91 -8.77
C HIS A 101 17.70 -2.12 -9.73
N PRO A 102 18.43 -3.20 -9.40
CA PRO A 102 18.72 -4.32 -10.32
C PRO A 102 17.48 -5.10 -10.77
N LYS A 103 16.35 -4.90 -10.09
CA LYS A 103 15.04 -5.50 -10.41
C LYS A 103 14.03 -4.46 -10.91
N GLY A 104 14.45 -3.22 -11.11
CA GLY A 104 13.56 -2.11 -11.33
C GLY A 104 12.75 -1.74 -10.10
N TYR A 105 11.93 -0.71 -10.22
CA TYR A 105 10.93 -0.37 -9.21
C TYR A 105 9.77 -1.35 -9.26
N ARG A 106 9.39 -1.90 -8.11
CA ARG A 106 8.28 -2.85 -7.97
C ARG A 106 7.26 -2.43 -6.95
N ILE A 107 7.58 -1.46 -6.10
CA ILE A 107 6.73 -0.98 -5.01
C ILE A 107 6.55 0.52 -5.17
N TYR A 108 5.29 0.95 -5.35
CA TYR A 108 4.95 2.33 -5.58
C TYR A 108 3.99 2.83 -4.51
N PRO A 109 4.35 3.88 -3.72
CA PRO A 109 3.48 4.50 -2.72
C PRO A 109 2.45 5.45 -3.32
N GLN A 110 2.25 5.39 -4.63
CA GLN A 110 1.34 6.27 -5.36
C GLN A 110 0.84 5.59 -6.64
N ARG A 111 -0.22 6.13 -7.19
CA ARG A 111 -0.69 5.73 -8.52
C ARG A 111 0.21 6.35 -9.58
N VAL A 112 1.00 5.53 -10.24
CA VAL A 112 1.85 5.96 -11.34
C VAL A 112 1.04 5.94 -12.64
N TRP A 113 1.04 7.06 -13.35
CA TRP A 113 0.43 7.20 -14.68
C TRP A 113 1.53 7.15 -15.74
N GLY A 114 1.33 6.37 -16.79
CA GLY A 114 2.27 6.24 -17.90
C GLY A 114 3.07 4.94 -17.87
N GLN A 115 4.18 4.90 -18.59
CA GLN A 115 5.05 3.73 -18.65
C GLN A 115 5.73 3.53 -17.28
N SER A 116 5.22 2.60 -16.50
CA SER A 116 6.02 1.91 -15.51
C SER A 116 6.87 0.88 -16.24
N ASP A 117 7.99 0.47 -15.64
CA ASP A 117 8.86 -0.54 -16.21
C ASP A 117 8.04 -1.80 -16.55
N THR A 118 7.77 -2.01 -17.83
CA THR A 118 6.90 -3.09 -18.33
C THR A 118 7.54 -4.47 -18.18
N GLU A 119 8.82 -4.52 -17.82
CA GLU A 119 9.57 -5.75 -17.59
C GLU A 119 9.52 -6.22 -16.12
N ALA A 120 9.00 -5.39 -15.20
CA ALA A 120 8.89 -5.80 -13.81
C ALA A 120 8.01 -7.05 -13.69
N GLY A 121 8.57 -8.10 -13.13
CA GLY A 121 7.88 -9.38 -13.00
C GLY A 121 6.64 -9.30 -12.11
N VAL A 122 6.74 -8.57 -10.99
CA VAL A 122 5.64 -8.29 -10.06
C VAL A 122 5.70 -6.81 -9.67
N THR A 123 4.55 -6.14 -9.67
CA THR A 123 4.43 -4.75 -9.23
C THR A 123 3.34 -4.62 -8.19
N LEU A 124 3.64 -3.91 -7.11
CA LEU A 124 2.71 -3.55 -6.05
C LEU A 124 2.58 -2.02 -5.98
N LYS A 125 1.38 -1.50 -6.19
CA LYS A 125 1.08 -0.07 -6.02
C LYS A 125 0.12 0.07 -4.85
N LEU A 126 0.37 1.05 -3.99
CA LEU A 126 -0.53 1.43 -2.92
C LEU A 126 -0.79 2.92 -2.98
N TYR A 127 -2.05 3.29 -2.99
CA TYR A 127 -2.47 4.69 -3.00
C TYR A 127 -3.80 4.88 -2.26
N MET A 128 -4.12 6.14 -1.96
CA MET A 128 -5.39 6.48 -1.33
C MET A 128 -6.54 6.22 -2.29
N GLY A 129 -7.49 5.44 -1.84
CA GLY A 129 -8.76 5.20 -2.50
C GLY A 129 -9.83 6.19 -2.05
N ARG A 130 -11.09 5.75 -2.08
CA ARG A 130 -12.22 6.54 -1.60
C ARG A 130 -12.17 6.68 -0.10
N SER A 131 -12.38 7.91 0.39
CA SER A 131 -12.50 8.22 1.81
C SER A 131 -13.97 8.49 2.17
N ILE A 132 -14.41 8.02 3.33
CA ILE A 132 -15.78 8.18 3.82
C ILE A 132 -15.73 8.87 5.18
N ALA A 133 -16.24 10.10 5.25
CA ALA A 133 -16.40 10.77 6.54
C ALA A 133 -17.43 10.02 7.41
N ARG A 134 -17.04 9.66 8.62
CA ARG A 134 -17.89 9.00 9.63
C ARG A 134 -18.59 10.03 10.49
N ASP A 135 -17.84 10.99 10.96
CA ASP A 135 -18.29 12.11 11.77
C ASP A 135 -17.37 13.33 11.57
N ASN A 136 -17.45 14.31 12.45
CA ASN A 136 -16.65 15.52 12.37
C ASN A 136 -15.12 15.29 12.61
N PHE A 137 -14.74 14.15 13.19
CA PHE A 137 -13.37 13.86 13.62
C PHE A 137 -12.78 12.63 12.94
N HIS A 138 -13.62 11.69 12.49
CA HIS A 138 -13.19 10.42 11.96
C HIS A 138 -13.53 10.28 10.48
N THR A 139 -12.58 9.75 9.73
CA THR A 139 -12.75 9.38 8.33
C THR A 139 -12.23 7.97 8.11
N ALA A 140 -13.03 7.12 7.51
CA ALA A 140 -12.53 5.87 6.98
C ALA A 140 -11.80 6.17 5.66
N LEU A 141 -10.47 6.04 5.67
CA LEU A 141 -9.62 6.22 4.50
C LEU A 141 -9.50 4.89 3.76
N GLY A 142 -9.85 4.87 2.48
CA GLY A 142 -9.63 3.70 1.64
C GLY A 142 -8.17 3.59 1.22
N LEU A 143 -7.60 2.40 1.36
CA LEU A 143 -6.28 2.02 0.87
C LEU A 143 -6.48 1.09 -0.33
N GLN A 144 -5.96 1.46 -1.48
CA GLN A 144 -6.08 0.67 -2.69
C GLN A 144 -4.75 0.09 -3.10
N PHE A 145 -4.66 -1.24 -3.07
CA PHE A 145 -3.53 -2.00 -3.58
C PHE A 145 -3.83 -2.48 -5.00
N GLU A 146 -2.91 -2.23 -5.91
CA GLU A 146 -2.90 -2.85 -7.24
C GLU A 146 -1.70 -3.80 -7.31
N ILE A 147 -1.99 -5.08 -7.47
CA ILE A 147 -1.01 -6.16 -7.58
C ILE A 147 -1.02 -6.58 -9.03
N LEU A 148 0.08 -6.37 -9.74
CA LEU A 148 0.25 -6.76 -11.14
C LEU A 148 1.36 -7.80 -11.24
N VAL A 149 1.09 -8.89 -11.92
CA VAL A 149 2.02 -10.00 -12.14
C VAL A 149 2.14 -10.24 -13.64
N ASN A 150 3.37 -10.36 -14.13
CA ASN A 150 3.59 -10.74 -15.52
C ASN A 150 2.98 -12.12 -15.79
N VAL A 151 2.25 -12.28 -16.90
CA VAL A 151 1.52 -13.52 -17.24
C VAL A 151 2.44 -14.74 -17.27
N ASN A 152 3.70 -14.58 -17.69
CA ASN A 152 4.66 -15.68 -17.68
C ASN A 152 4.96 -16.16 -16.26
N LEU A 153 5.10 -15.23 -15.30
CA LEU A 153 5.31 -15.58 -13.89
C LEU A 153 4.07 -16.19 -13.25
N GLU A 154 2.89 -15.66 -13.56
CA GLU A 154 1.63 -16.19 -13.07
C GLU A 154 1.46 -17.65 -13.51
N ASN A 155 1.74 -17.96 -14.77
CA ASN A 155 1.63 -19.31 -15.32
C ASN A 155 2.69 -20.29 -14.82
N THR A 156 3.88 -19.81 -14.41
CA THR A 156 4.99 -20.66 -13.98
C THR A 156 5.02 -20.91 -12.46
N THR A 157 4.32 -20.13 -11.68
CA THR A 157 4.33 -20.24 -10.18
C THR A 157 3.62 -21.49 -9.67
N ARG A 158 2.99 -22.28 -10.51
CA ARG A 158 2.12 -23.38 -10.11
C ARG A 158 2.85 -24.60 -9.59
N THR A 159 2.98 -24.71 -8.28
CA THR A 159 3.05 -26.03 -7.64
C THR A 159 1.74 -26.40 -6.93
N ASP A 160 0.93 -25.42 -6.49
CA ASP A 160 -0.18 -25.67 -5.55
C ASP A 160 -1.52 -25.01 -5.94
N ALA A 161 -1.84 -24.85 -7.20
CA ALA A 161 -3.18 -24.41 -7.68
C ALA A 161 -3.56 -22.93 -7.42
N TYR A 162 -2.74 -22.11 -6.78
CA TYR A 162 -3.03 -20.69 -6.57
C TYR A 162 -2.24 -19.80 -7.50
N SER A 163 -2.84 -18.68 -7.90
CA SER A 163 -2.16 -17.65 -8.67
C SER A 163 -1.20 -16.87 -7.78
N ARG A 164 -0.08 -16.40 -8.34
CA ARG A 164 0.87 -15.56 -7.60
C ARG A 164 0.22 -14.26 -7.13
N ALA A 165 -0.60 -13.64 -7.98
CA ALA A 165 -1.32 -12.44 -7.65
C ALA A 165 -2.28 -12.65 -6.46
N TYR A 166 -2.96 -13.80 -6.41
CA TYR A 166 -3.82 -14.16 -5.30
C TYR A 166 -3.04 -14.40 -4.01
N ASP A 167 -1.91 -15.11 -4.09
CA ASP A 167 -1.05 -15.36 -2.92
C ASP A 167 -0.48 -14.05 -2.34
N ILE A 168 -0.08 -13.12 -3.20
CA ILE A 168 0.39 -11.79 -2.78
C ILE A 168 -0.74 -11.03 -2.08
N GLU A 169 -1.96 -11.07 -2.62
CA GLU A 169 -3.14 -10.47 -2.00
C GLU A 169 -3.39 -11.04 -0.61
N GLN A 170 -3.37 -12.37 -0.46
CA GLN A 170 -3.53 -13.02 0.84
C GLN A 170 -2.43 -12.61 1.82
N CYS A 171 -1.18 -12.53 1.36
CA CYS A 171 -0.09 -12.04 2.20
C CYS A 171 -0.31 -10.61 2.69
N ILE A 172 -0.86 -9.72 1.86
CA ILE A 172 -1.17 -8.34 2.26
C ILE A 172 -2.29 -8.31 3.31
N ILE A 173 -3.36 -9.09 3.10
CA ILE A 173 -4.47 -9.18 4.06
C ILE A 173 -3.97 -9.72 5.40
N GLU A 174 -3.25 -10.85 5.40
CA GLU A 174 -2.69 -11.48 6.61
C GLU A 174 -1.69 -10.56 7.34
N ALA A 175 -0.94 -9.75 6.59
CA ALA A 175 0.05 -8.83 7.14
C ALA A 175 -0.56 -7.55 7.73
N LEU A 176 -1.74 -7.13 7.29
CA LEU A 176 -2.28 -5.82 7.62
C LEU A 176 -3.60 -5.85 8.40
N HIS A 177 -4.46 -6.85 8.16
CA HIS A 177 -5.77 -6.89 8.79
C HIS A 177 -5.68 -6.97 10.31
N GLY A 178 -6.32 -6.04 10.99
CA GLY A 178 -6.30 -5.94 12.45
C GLY A 178 -5.02 -5.35 13.04
N VAL A 179 -4.06 -4.92 12.21
CA VAL A 179 -2.81 -4.33 12.70
C VAL A 179 -3.03 -2.86 13.02
N ASN A 180 -2.72 -2.49 14.27
CA ASN A 180 -2.70 -1.08 14.69
C ASN A 180 -1.32 -0.48 14.41
N MET A 181 -1.27 0.45 13.48
CA MET A 181 -0.05 1.15 13.10
C MET A 181 0.01 2.50 13.80
N THR A 182 1.09 2.78 14.52
CA THR A 182 1.31 4.06 15.20
C THR A 182 1.20 5.23 14.23
N GLY A 183 0.32 6.19 14.55
CA GLY A 183 0.07 7.39 13.74
C GLY A 183 -0.75 7.14 12.45
N ILE A 184 -1.34 5.96 12.31
CA ILE A 184 -2.22 5.62 11.18
C ILE A 184 -3.56 5.09 11.71
N GLY A 185 -3.54 4.13 12.65
CA GLY A 185 -4.71 3.44 13.16
C GLY A 185 -4.75 1.97 12.76
N VAL A 186 -5.91 1.35 12.93
CA VAL A 186 -6.11 -0.07 12.62
C VAL A 186 -6.45 -0.22 11.14
N VAL A 187 -5.68 -1.01 10.43
CA VAL A 187 -5.98 -1.40 9.04
C VAL A 187 -6.99 -2.53 9.04
N ASP A 188 -8.05 -2.38 8.27
CA ASP A 188 -9.15 -3.34 8.26
C ASP A 188 -9.58 -3.71 6.84
N PHE A 189 -9.98 -4.98 6.67
CA PHE A 189 -10.52 -5.51 5.42
C PHE A 189 -12.05 -5.70 5.46
N SER A 190 -12.69 -5.41 6.59
CA SER A 190 -14.13 -5.57 6.76
C SER A 190 -14.94 -4.52 6.01
N ARG A 191 -16.02 -4.93 5.35
CA ARG A 191 -17.02 -4.01 4.77
C ARG A 191 -17.76 -3.18 5.81
N LEU A 192 -17.74 -3.57 7.08
CA LEU A 192 -18.30 -2.76 8.18
C LEU A 192 -17.47 -1.49 8.39
N SER A 193 -16.15 -1.56 8.18
CA SER A 193 -15.26 -0.42 8.29
C SER A 193 -15.33 0.48 7.07
N HIS A 194 -15.45 -0.09 5.85
CA HIS A 194 -15.55 0.67 4.62
C HIS A 194 -16.30 -0.15 3.54
N ALA A 195 -17.28 0.47 2.89
CA ALA A 195 -18.14 -0.21 1.92
C ALA A 195 -17.38 -0.79 0.72
N ASP A 196 -16.27 -0.16 0.33
CA ASP A 196 -15.47 -0.57 -0.82
C ASP A 196 -14.43 -1.65 -0.48
N ASN A 197 -14.27 -2.03 0.82
CA ASN A 197 -13.35 -3.11 1.21
C ASN A 197 -13.72 -4.41 0.49
N GLY A 198 -12.75 -5.00 -0.16
CA GLY A 198 -12.93 -6.18 -0.97
C GLY A 198 -11.81 -6.34 -2.00
N SER A 199 -11.98 -7.30 -2.88
CA SER A 199 -11.01 -7.64 -3.90
C SER A 199 -11.67 -7.91 -5.24
N THR A 200 -10.99 -7.53 -6.32
CA THR A 200 -11.39 -7.80 -7.70
C THR A 200 -10.19 -8.21 -8.55
N SER A 201 -10.43 -9.00 -9.59
CA SER A 201 -9.40 -9.32 -10.58
C SER A 201 -9.14 -8.13 -11.51
N ILE A 202 -7.88 -7.93 -11.86
CA ILE A 202 -7.45 -7.00 -12.91
C ILE A 202 -7.00 -7.84 -14.09
N PHE A 203 -7.54 -7.53 -15.26
CA PHE A 203 -7.06 -8.06 -16.52
C PHE A 203 -6.46 -6.91 -17.30
N ASP A 204 -5.13 -6.84 -17.35
CA ASP A 204 -4.43 -5.94 -18.24
C ASP A 204 -4.24 -6.65 -19.59
N TYR A 205 -4.40 -5.89 -20.68
CA TYR A 205 -4.41 -6.47 -22.02
C TYR A 205 -3.01 -6.94 -22.42
N GLY A 206 -2.73 -8.21 -22.20
CA GLY A 206 -1.70 -8.98 -22.89
C GLY A 206 -0.45 -9.33 -22.10
N THR A 207 0.02 -8.54 -21.14
CA THR A 207 1.30 -8.80 -20.47
C THR A 207 1.18 -9.04 -18.96
N HIS A 208 0.16 -8.50 -18.30
CA HIS A 208 -0.03 -8.61 -16.87
C HIS A 208 -1.45 -9.03 -16.51
N CYS A 209 -1.57 -9.80 -15.46
CA CYS A 209 -2.80 -10.06 -14.74
C CYS A 209 -2.61 -9.68 -13.28
N GLY A 210 -3.67 -9.56 -12.52
CA GLY A 210 -3.49 -9.14 -11.15
C GLY A 210 -4.77 -9.02 -10.34
N ARG A 211 -4.60 -8.38 -9.18
CA ARG A 211 -5.65 -8.19 -8.19
C ARG A 211 -5.68 -6.74 -7.74
N LYS A 212 -6.87 -6.24 -7.49
CA LYS A 212 -7.11 -4.95 -6.89
C LYS A 212 -7.77 -5.18 -5.53
N LEU A 213 -7.03 -4.89 -4.47
CA LEU A 213 -7.45 -5.07 -3.09
C LEU A 213 -7.78 -3.71 -2.49
N HIS A 214 -8.92 -3.60 -1.85
CA HIS A 214 -9.33 -2.45 -1.07
C HIS A 214 -9.36 -2.82 0.41
N MET A 215 -8.62 -2.06 1.20
CA MET A 215 -8.65 -2.08 2.67
C MET A 215 -8.95 -0.66 3.17
N SER A 216 -9.16 -0.49 4.44
CA SER A 216 -9.39 0.82 5.03
C SER A 216 -8.65 1.00 6.33
N VAL A 217 -8.48 2.25 6.72
CA VAL A 217 -7.98 2.63 8.02
C VAL A 217 -8.86 3.74 8.59
N GLU A 218 -9.16 3.67 9.87
CA GLU A 218 -9.87 4.75 10.53
C GLU A 218 -8.89 5.85 10.90
N TRP A 219 -9.05 6.99 10.27
CA TRP A 219 -8.20 8.17 10.44
C TRP A 219 -8.89 9.18 11.35
N CYS A 220 -8.14 9.64 12.36
CA CYS A 220 -8.55 10.76 13.20
C CYS A 220 -7.44 11.81 13.14
N ASP A 221 -7.81 13.06 12.85
CA ASP A 221 -6.87 14.17 12.93
C ASP A 221 -6.51 14.41 14.41
N SER A 222 -5.24 14.19 14.74
CA SER A 222 -4.71 14.32 16.11
C SER A 222 -4.84 15.74 16.68
N GLU A 223 -4.98 16.75 15.83
CA GLU A 223 -5.24 18.12 16.28
C GLU A 223 -6.71 18.31 16.76
N GLY A 224 -7.62 17.42 16.34
CA GLY A 224 -9.02 17.42 16.75
C GLY A 224 -9.38 16.47 17.89
N CYS A 225 -8.52 15.52 18.19
CA CYS A 225 -8.70 14.47 19.21
C CYS A 225 -8.07 14.81 20.57
N THR A 226 -7.96 16.06 20.98
CA THR A 226 -7.69 16.34 22.39
C THR A 226 -8.92 15.93 23.20
N VAL A 227 -8.91 14.70 23.70
CA VAL A 227 -9.78 14.28 24.78
C VAL A 227 -9.44 15.21 25.97
N THR A 228 -10.29 16.18 26.21
CA THR A 228 -10.27 16.88 27.51
C THR A 228 -10.73 15.85 28.53
N GLU A 229 -9.79 15.37 29.36
CA GLU A 229 -10.08 14.65 30.60
C GLU A 229 -11.01 15.45 31.51
#